data_0681bb0d0a921776ca616bbbe7121bd6
#
_entry.id   0681bb0d0a921776ca616bbbe7121bd6
#
_cell.length_a   1.000
_cell.length_b   1.000
_cell.length_c   1.000
_cell.angle_alpha   90.00
_cell.angle_beta   90.00
_cell.angle_gamma   90.00
#
_symmetry.space_group_name_H-M   'P 1'
#
loop_
_entity.id
_entity.type
_entity.pdbx_description
1 polymer ?
#
loop_
_entity_poly.entity_id
_entity_poly.type
_entity_poly.pdbx_seq_one_letter_code
_entity_poly.pdbx_strand_id
1 'polypeptide(L)'
;MRGAIAIAVAVTVQIAGAGVAHAGLDNELSLVDGKDRTLTVQQWDTFLNGVFPLDRNRLTREWFHSGXAKYKCDGKGCDQFAGTLELGYQIGFPWSLGVGINFSYTTPNILLDDVNPFNGFTGGGIITPNLFPGVSISADLGNGPGIQEVATFSVDVSGPAGAVAVSNAHGTVTGAAGGVLLRPFARLIAKTGDSVTTYGEPWNMN
;
A
#
# COMPACT_ATOMS: atom_id res chain seq x y z
N MET A 1 61.04 -10.98 36.04
CA MET A 1 60.24 -10.27 35.02
C MET A 1 58.77 -10.66 35.16
N ARG A 2 57.96 -9.74 35.67
CA ARG A 2 56.53 -9.96 35.85
C ARG A 2 55.79 -9.16 34.78
N GLY A 3 55.22 -9.84 33.80
CA GLY A 3 54.44 -9.20 32.75
C GLY A 3 53.03 -8.93 33.21
N ALA A 4 52.61 -7.65 33.15
CA ALA A 4 51.25 -7.26 33.44
C ALA A 4 50.41 -7.37 32.17
N ILE A 5 49.34 -8.19 32.24
CA ILE A 5 48.39 -8.33 31.14
C ILE A 5 47.29 -7.25 31.38
N ALA A 6 47.24 -6.28 30.50
CA ALA A 6 46.18 -5.28 30.53
C ALA A 6 44.98 -5.82 29.77
N ILE A 7 43.89 -6.07 30.47
CA ILE A 7 42.60 -6.45 29.87
C ILE A 7 41.85 -5.17 29.53
N ALA A 8 41.72 -4.89 28.23
CA ALA A 8 40.91 -3.80 27.76
C ALA A 8 39.44 -4.24 27.70
N VAL A 9 38.61 -3.70 28.58
CA VAL A 9 37.18 -3.93 28.55
C VAL A 9 36.56 -2.92 27.59
N ALA A 10 36.12 -3.39 26.46
CA ALA A 10 35.38 -2.57 25.52
C ALA A 10 33.92 -2.47 25.98
N VAL A 11 33.54 -1.30 26.46
CA VAL A 11 32.15 -1.02 26.81
C VAL A 11 31.43 -0.56 25.53
N THR A 12 30.61 -1.42 24.97
CA THR A 12 29.74 -1.04 23.88
C THR A 12 28.51 -0.33 24.47
N VAL A 13 28.47 0.99 24.30
CA VAL A 13 27.29 1.75 24.65
C VAL A 13 26.29 1.58 23.50
N GLN A 14 25.23 0.83 23.73
CA GLN A 14 24.12 0.77 22.82
C GLN A 14 23.27 2.03 23.03
N ILE A 15 23.41 2.96 22.10
CA ILE A 15 22.52 4.11 22.08
C ILE A 15 21.19 3.60 21.51
N ALA A 16 20.22 3.38 22.40
CA ALA A 16 18.85 3.15 21.96
C ALA A 16 18.36 4.48 21.37
N GLY A 17 18.57 4.64 20.09
CA GLY A 17 18.09 5.81 19.37
C GLY A 17 16.57 5.83 19.39
N ALA A 18 16.01 6.97 19.72
CA ALA A 18 14.59 7.25 19.52
C ALA A 18 14.23 6.87 18.07
N GLY A 19 13.17 6.10 17.92
CA GLY A 19 12.86 5.40 16.71
C GLY A 19 12.92 6.24 15.45
N VAL A 20 13.93 5.98 14.65
CA VAL A 20 13.87 6.32 13.24
C VAL A 20 12.80 5.40 12.69
N ALA A 21 11.72 5.96 12.21
CA ALA A 21 10.75 5.18 11.48
C ALA A 21 11.49 4.65 10.24
N HIS A 22 11.92 3.41 10.32
CA HIS A 22 12.50 2.76 9.17
C HIS A 22 11.36 2.45 8.21
N ALA A 23 11.40 3.07 7.04
CA ALA A 23 10.54 2.66 5.95
C ALA A 23 10.81 1.17 5.72
N GLY A 24 9.83 0.36 6.05
CA GLY A 24 9.96 -1.09 6.01
C GLY A 24 9.33 -1.68 4.76
N LEU A 25 10.08 -2.53 4.06
CA LEU A 25 9.51 -3.34 3.00
C LEU A 25 8.61 -4.40 3.65
N ASP A 26 7.33 -4.37 3.32
CA ASP A 26 6.36 -5.33 3.87
C ASP A 26 6.33 -6.61 3.05
N ASN A 27 6.27 -6.47 1.73
CA ASN A 27 6.24 -7.62 0.83
C ASN A 27 6.61 -7.19 -0.59
N GLU A 28 7.02 -8.17 -1.40
CA GLU A 28 7.53 -7.94 -2.74
C GLU A 28 7.27 -9.17 -3.60
N LEU A 29 6.99 -8.94 -4.88
CA LEU A 29 6.94 -10.03 -5.86
C LEU A 29 7.44 -9.52 -7.21
N SER A 30 8.11 -10.43 -7.96
CA SER A 30 8.64 -10.12 -9.27
C SER A 30 8.15 -11.12 -10.31
N LEU A 31 8.06 -10.65 -11.55
CA LEU A 31 7.67 -11.44 -12.72
C LEU A 31 8.55 -11.04 -13.89
N VAL A 32 8.98 -12.01 -14.70
CA VAL A 32 9.60 -11.71 -16.00
C VAL A 32 8.49 -11.64 -17.03
N ASP A 33 8.38 -10.50 -17.71
CA ASP A 33 7.32 -10.27 -18.69
C ASP A 33 7.69 -10.81 -20.09
N GLY A 34 6.75 -10.70 -21.01
CA GLY A 34 6.95 -11.19 -22.37
C GLY A 34 8.00 -10.46 -23.19
N LYS A 35 8.64 -9.42 -22.64
CA LYS A 35 9.76 -8.69 -23.25
C LYS A 35 11.07 -8.93 -22.53
N ASP A 36 11.18 -9.97 -21.72
CA ASP A 36 12.33 -10.33 -20.90
C ASP A 36 12.76 -9.23 -19.93
N ARG A 37 11.78 -8.45 -19.41
CA ARG A 37 12.02 -7.46 -18.36
C ARG A 37 11.55 -8.03 -17.04
N THR A 38 12.27 -7.75 -15.97
CA THR A 38 11.82 -8.11 -14.61
C THR A 38 11.00 -6.99 -14.05
N LEU A 39 9.71 -7.26 -13.83
CA LEU A 39 8.78 -6.32 -13.21
C LEU A 39 8.65 -6.69 -11.74
N THR A 40 8.94 -5.76 -10.85
CA THR A 40 8.84 -5.95 -9.40
C THR A 40 7.83 -4.97 -8.84
N VAL A 41 6.96 -5.47 -7.96
CA VAL A 41 6.03 -4.63 -7.21
C VAL A 41 6.25 -4.87 -5.71
N GLN A 42 6.20 -3.79 -4.95
CA GLN A 42 6.53 -3.78 -3.51
C GLN A 42 5.48 -3.01 -2.74
N GLN A 43 5.18 -3.46 -1.52
CA GLN A 43 4.45 -2.67 -0.52
C GLN A 43 5.40 -2.27 0.61
N TRP A 44 5.26 -1.03 1.06
CA TRP A 44 6.11 -0.45 2.09
C TRP A 44 5.26 0.27 3.11
N ASP A 45 5.63 0.14 4.37
CA ASP A 45 5.05 0.91 5.48
C ASP A 45 3.52 0.81 5.54
N THR A 46 2.98 -0.33 5.20
CA THR A 46 1.54 -0.55 5.25
C THR A 46 1.05 -0.48 6.69
N PHE A 47 0.10 0.40 6.94
CA PHE A 47 -0.50 0.56 8.25
C PHE A 47 -2.02 0.71 8.11
N LEU A 48 -2.73 -0.23 8.69
CA LEU A 48 -4.19 -0.23 8.73
C LEU A 48 -4.63 -0.05 10.18
N ASN A 49 -5.20 1.10 10.50
CA ASN A 49 -5.61 1.44 11.85
C ASN A 49 -7.12 1.33 11.99
N GLY A 50 -7.59 0.20 12.50
CA GLY A 50 -9.02 0.02 12.80
C GLY A 50 -9.42 0.91 13.95
N VAL A 51 -10.55 1.60 13.79
CA VAL A 51 -11.06 2.52 14.79
C VAL A 51 -12.52 2.21 15.11
N PHE A 52 -13.00 2.76 16.23
CA PHE A 52 -14.41 2.61 16.60
C PHE A 52 -15.26 3.38 15.58
N PRO A 53 -16.26 2.73 14.96
CA PRO A 53 -17.05 3.38 13.91
C PRO A 53 -17.84 4.59 14.44
N LEU A 54 -17.80 5.68 13.70
CA LEU A 54 -18.49 6.91 14.08
C LEU A 54 -20.02 6.74 14.08
N ASP A 55 -20.54 5.83 13.25
CA ASP A 55 -21.96 5.55 13.21
C ASP A 55 -22.45 4.69 14.39
N ARG A 56 -21.51 4.20 15.22
CA ARG A 56 -21.77 3.32 16.38
C ARG A 56 -22.48 2.02 16.01
N ASN A 57 -22.51 1.67 14.75
CA ASN A 57 -23.16 0.46 14.28
C ASN A 57 -22.25 -0.74 14.50
N ARG A 58 -22.75 -1.77 15.15
CA ARG A 58 -21.97 -2.98 15.45
C ARG A 58 -21.60 -3.77 14.18
N LEU A 59 -22.26 -3.48 13.07
CA LEU A 59 -22.00 -4.14 11.80
C LEU A 59 -21.08 -3.30 10.89
N THR A 60 -20.60 -2.17 11.39
CA THR A 60 -19.65 -1.32 10.67
C THR A 60 -18.24 -1.56 11.20
N ARG A 61 -17.29 -1.63 10.28
CA ARG A 61 -15.86 -1.55 10.59
C ARG A 61 -15.31 -0.32 9.88
N GLU A 62 -14.48 0.42 10.60
CA GLU A 62 -13.90 1.67 10.11
C GLU A 62 -12.40 1.65 10.34
N TRP A 63 -11.64 2.16 9.38
CA TRP A 63 -10.18 2.17 9.49
C TRP A 63 -9.57 3.32 8.70
N PHE A 64 -8.32 3.61 9.02
CA PHE A 64 -7.48 4.50 8.24
C PHE A 64 -6.30 3.72 7.70
N HIS A 65 -5.91 4.01 6.46
CA HIS A 65 -4.85 3.30 5.75
C HIS A 65 -3.75 4.26 5.31
N SER A 66 -2.50 3.88 5.56
CA SER A 66 -1.32 4.54 5.03
C SER A 66 -0.36 3.49 4.48
N GLY A 67 0.40 3.87 3.47
CA GLY A 67 1.39 2.98 2.89
C GLY A 67 1.90 3.44 1.53
N UNK A 68 2.87 2.74 0.84
CA UNK A 68 3.38 3.03 -0.22
C UNK A 68 3.39 1.90 -1.02
N ALA A 69 3.22 2.04 -2.23
CA ALA A 69 3.54 0.99 -3.21
C ALA A 69 4.60 1.49 -4.17
N LYS A 70 5.52 0.62 -4.53
CA LYS A 70 6.59 0.95 -5.48
C LYS A 70 6.65 -0.11 -6.56
N TYR A 71 7.08 0.30 -7.75
CA TYR A 71 7.40 -0.67 -8.79
C TYR A 71 8.77 -0.40 -9.36
N LYS A 72 9.34 -1.44 -9.94
CA LYS A 72 10.62 -1.38 -10.63
C LYS A 72 10.55 -2.27 -11.86
N CYS A 73 11.14 -1.78 -12.95
CA CYS A 73 11.32 -2.54 -14.18
C CYS A 73 12.83 -2.61 -14.44
N ASP A 74 13.36 -3.83 -14.50
CA ASP A 74 14.78 -4.08 -14.81
C ASP A 74 14.90 -4.83 -16.13
N GLY A 75 15.78 -4.34 -16.98
CA GLY A 75 16.01 -4.96 -18.28
C GLY A 75 15.94 -3.95 -19.42
N LYS A 76 16.12 -4.47 -20.62
CA LYS A 76 16.14 -3.62 -21.81
C LYS A 76 14.74 -3.11 -22.13
N GLY A 77 14.63 -1.82 -22.40
CA GLY A 77 13.36 -1.20 -22.77
C GLY A 77 12.52 -0.72 -21.59
N CYS A 78 13.05 -0.76 -20.37
CA CYS A 78 12.32 -0.28 -19.20
C CYS A 78 12.11 1.25 -19.21
N ASP A 79 12.95 2.00 -19.90
CA ASP A 79 12.71 3.44 -20.10
C ASP A 79 11.40 3.73 -20.81
N GLN A 80 10.92 2.77 -21.60
CA GLN A 80 9.66 2.86 -22.33
C GLN A 80 8.55 2.01 -21.69
N PHE A 81 8.77 1.56 -20.46
CA PHE A 81 7.74 0.82 -19.74
C PHE A 81 6.52 1.72 -19.53
N ALA A 82 5.34 1.14 -19.66
CA ALA A 82 4.09 1.79 -19.34
C ALA A 82 3.13 0.74 -18.77
N GLY A 83 2.41 1.14 -17.76
CA GLY A 83 1.50 0.22 -17.07
C GLY A 83 0.58 0.96 -16.12
N THR A 84 -0.06 0.20 -15.25
CA THR A 84 -0.93 0.72 -14.20
C THR A 84 -0.49 0.11 -12.88
N LEU A 85 -0.33 0.95 -11.87
CA LEU A 85 -0.04 0.53 -10.50
C LEU A 85 -1.32 0.66 -9.68
N GLU A 86 -1.70 -0.43 -9.04
CA GLU A 86 -2.92 -0.48 -8.22
C GLU A 86 -2.58 -0.81 -6.78
N LEU A 87 -3.36 -0.23 -5.87
CA LEU A 87 -3.43 -0.59 -4.47
C LEU A 87 -4.86 -0.99 -4.13
N GLY A 88 -5.01 -1.93 -3.23
CA GLY A 88 -6.35 -2.36 -2.83
C GLY A 88 -6.33 -3.34 -1.68
N TYR A 89 -7.47 -3.97 -1.49
CA TYR A 89 -7.65 -4.99 -0.47
C TYR A 89 -8.39 -6.20 -1.00
N GLN A 90 -8.01 -7.36 -0.49
CA GLN A 90 -8.94 -8.47 -0.41
C GLN A 90 -9.69 -8.29 0.92
N ILE A 91 -11.01 -8.29 0.85
CA ILE A 91 -11.90 -8.07 1.99
C ILE A 91 -12.56 -9.40 2.31
N GLY A 92 -12.28 -9.95 3.48
CA GLY A 92 -12.87 -11.21 3.93
C GLY A 92 -13.88 -10.97 5.04
N PHE A 93 -15.05 -11.61 4.93
CA PHE A 93 -16.11 -11.49 5.93
C PHE A 93 -16.82 -12.84 6.09
N PRO A 94 -17.13 -13.26 7.33
CA PRO A 94 -17.77 -14.56 7.53
C PRO A 94 -19.26 -14.54 7.26
N TRP A 95 -19.90 -13.39 7.35
CA TRP A 95 -21.37 -13.29 7.36
C TRP A 95 -21.87 -11.94 6.92
N SER A 96 -22.95 -11.94 6.15
CA SER A 96 -23.73 -10.73 5.88
C SER A 96 -25.18 -10.95 6.35
N LEU A 97 -25.82 -9.91 6.80
CA LEU A 97 -27.19 -10.01 7.33
C LEU A 97 -28.25 -9.79 6.24
N GLY A 98 -27.97 -10.21 5.03
CA GLY A 98 -28.97 -10.19 3.97
C GLY A 98 -29.19 -8.83 3.30
N VAL A 99 -28.42 -7.84 3.66
CA VAL A 99 -28.53 -6.47 3.10
C VAL A 99 -27.27 -6.06 2.36
N GLY A 100 -26.55 -6.99 1.80
CA GLY A 100 -25.30 -6.68 1.11
C GLY A 100 -24.26 -5.98 1.98
N ILE A 101 -23.01 -6.26 1.72
CA ILE A 101 -21.91 -5.61 2.42
C ILE A 101 -21.46 -4.41 1.61
N ASN A 102 -21.54 -3.23 2.17
CA ASN A 102 -21.12 -2.01 1.52
C ASN A 102 -19.72 -1.63 1.94
N PHE A 103 -18.85 -1.45 0.96
CA PHE A 103 -17.50 -0.98 1.14
C PHE A 103 -17.41 0.47 0.65
N SER A 104 -16.76 1.31 1.44
CA SER A 104 -16.47 2.69 1.06
C SER A 104 -15.03 3.03 1.39
N TYR A 105 -14.39 3.77 0.51
CA TYR A 105 -12.99 4.15 0.67
C TYR A 105 -12.78 5.53 0.05
N THR A 106 -12.13 6.41 0.78
CA THR A 106 -11.84 7.77 0.34
C THR A 106 -10.39 8.13 0.63
N THR A 107 -9.69 8.55 -0.38
CA THR A 107 -8.32 9.06 -0.23
C THR A 107 -8.37 10.57 -0.08
N PRO A 108 -7.76 11.13 0.99
CA PRO A 108 -7.77 12.59 1.15
C PRO A 108 -6.93 13.30 0.11
N ASN A 109 -5.73 12.79 -0.18
CA ASN A 109 -4.85 13.35 -1.22
C ASN A 109 -3.94 12.25 -1.72
N ILE A 110 -3.66 12.26 -2.99
CA ILE A 110 -2.73 11.33 -3.60
C ILE A 110 -1.44 12.09 -3.92
N LEU A 111 -0.37 11.69 -3.24
CA LEU A 111 0.95 12.19 -3.54
C LEU A 111 1.63 11.18 -4.45
N LEU A 112 1.83 11.56 -5.69
CA LEU A 112 2.64 10.76 -6.61
C LEU A 112 4.10 11.09 -6.30
N ASP A 113 4.75 10.21 -5.55
CA ASP A 113 6.14 10.38 -5.21
C ASP A 113 6.99 9.86 -6.37
N ASP A 114 7.87 10.72 -6.83
CA ASP A 114 8.88 10.42 -7.83
C ASP A 114 8.39 10.16 -9.25
N VAL A 115 7.19 10.59 -9.58
CA VAL A 115 6.99 10.98 -10.96
C VAL A 115 7.62 12.37 -11.04
N ASN A 116 8.89 12.41 -11.36
CA ASN A 116 9.51 13.70 -11.66
C ASN A 116 9.36 13.98 -13.15
N PRO A 117 8.21 14.46 -13.57
CA PRO A 117 8.02 14.86 -14.96
C PRO A 117 8.70 16.19 -15.24
N PHE A 118 9.35 16.78 -14.24
CA PHE A 118 9.88 18.13 -14.32
C PHE A 118 11.35 18.16 -13.96
N ASN A 119 12.17 17.45 -14.72
CA ASN A 119 13.58 17.79 -14.78
C ASN A 119 13.67 19.21 -15.32
N GLY A 120 13.71 20.18 -14.43
CA GLY A 120 13.83 21.56 -14.83
C GLY A 120 13.07 22.57 -13.99
N PHE A 121 12.29 22.12 -13.05
CA PHE A 121 11.59 23.06 -12.18
C PHE A 121 12.39 23.28 -10.91
N THR A 122 13.34 24.18 -10.95
CA THR A 122 14.00 24.71 -9.77
C THR A 122 13.17 25.88 -9.27
N GLY A 123 12.34 25.64 -8.30
CA GLY A 123 11.61 26.72 -7.66
C GLY A 123 10.20 26.37 -7.30
N GLY A 124 9.96 26.27 -6.03
CA GLY A 124 8.65 26.34 -5.43
C GLY A 124 7.65 25.34 -5.99
N GLY A 125 7.67 24.15 -5.48
CA GLY A 125 6.73 23.14 -5.93
C GLY A 125 5.31 23.67 -5.94
N ILE A 126 4.78 23.90 -7.10
CA ILE A 126 3.35 24.00 -7.23
C ILE A 126 2.86 22.56 -7.16
N ILE A 127 2.66 22.13 -5.96
CA ILE A 127 1.76 21.04 -5.75
C ILE A 127 0.46 21.56 -6.31
N THR A 128 0.07 21.08 -7.46
CA THR A 128 -1.30 21.30 -7.89
C THR A 128 -2.14 20.44 -6.95
N PRO A 129 -2.73 21.04 -5.91
CA PRO A 129 -3.57 20.29 -5.01
C PRO A 129 -4.88 20.08 -5.74
N ASN A 130 -5.12 19.03 -6.34
CA ASN A 130 -6.40 18.64 -6.95
C ASN A 130 -6.27 18.05 -8.34
N LEU A 131 -5.13 17.48 -8.68
CA LEU A 131 -5.15 16.71 -9.91
C LEU A 131 -6.08 15.50 -9.77
N PHE A 132 -6.26 15.03 -8.51
CA PHE A 132 -7.23 13.98 -8.24
C PHE A 132 -7.92 14.29 -6.92
N PRO A 133 -9.13 14.85 -6.95
CA PRO A 133 -9.94 14.95 -5.74
C PRO A 133 -10.11 13.54 -5.18
N GLY A 134 -10.11 13.42 -3.89
CA GLY A 134 -10.10 12.15 -3.20
C GLY A 134 -10.98 11.12 -3.88
N VAL A 135 -10.37 10.03 -4.30
CA VAL A 135 -11.13 8.96 -4.95
C VAL A 135 -12.05 8.37 -3.91
N SER A 136 -13.34 8.47 -4.16
CA SER A 136 -14.33 7.81 -3.34
C SER A 136 -14.87 6.62 -4.12
N ILE A 137 -14.66 5.43 -3.58
CA ILE A 137 -15.13 4.19 -4.18
C ILE A 137 -16.13 3.58 -3.23
N SER A 138 -17.29 3.20 -3.74
CA SER A 138 -18.23 2.38 -3.01
C SER A 138 -18.55 1.14 -3.83
N ALA A 139 -18.58 0.00 -3.18
CA ALA A 139 -18.85 -1.27 -3.83
C ALA A 139 -19.77 -2.11 -2.95
N ASP A 140 -20.72 -2.76 -3.59
CA ASP A 140 -21.54 -3.76 -2.92
C ASP A 140 -20.82 -5.10 -3.05
N LEU A 141 -20.39 -5.65 -1.93
CA LEU A 141 -19.64 -6.90 -1.88
C LEU A 141 -20.55 -8.13 -1.87
N GLY A 142 -21.87 -7.93 -1.97
CA GLY A 142 -22.81 -9.02 -2.02
C GLY A 142 -23.14 -9.62 -0.66
N ASN A 143 -23.70 -10.80 -0.67
CA ASN A 143 -24.07 -11.54 0.53
C ASN A 143 -23.03 -12.64 0.78
N GLY A 144 -22.62 -12.75 2.03
CA GLY A 144 -21.51 -13.62 2.35
C GLY A 144 -21.86 -14.90 3.05
N PRO A 145 -20.89 -15.76 3.40
CA PRO A 145 -19.46 -15.43 3.55
C PRO A 145 -18.74 -15.26 2.23
N GLY A 146 -17.67 -14.49 2.23
CA GLY A 146 -16.95 -14.31 1.00
C GLY A 146 -15.61 -13.58 1.15
N ILE A 147 -14.88 -13.59 0.05
CA ILE A 147 -13.68 -12.80 -0.13
C ILE A 147 -13.86 -12.02 -1.43
N GLN A 148 -13.76 -10.71 -1.32
CA GLN A 148 -13.85 -9.82 -2.48
C GLN A 148 -12.57 -9.01 -2.60
N GLU A 149 -12.17 -8.77 -3.83
CA GLU A 149 -10.99 -7.95 -4.10
C GLU A 149 -11.43 -6.62 -4.68
N VAL A 150 -10.96 -5.54 -4.09
CA VAL A 150 -11.30 -4.19 -4.51
C VAL A 150 -10.01 -3.39 -4.70
N ALA A 151 -9.77 -2.92 -5.92
CA ALA A 151 -8.71 -1.97 -6.18
C ALA A 151 -9.21 -0.59 -5.74
N THR A 152 -8.62 -0.07 -4.67
CA THR A 152 -9.05 1.22 -4.09
C THR A 152 -8.39 2.40 -4.77
N PHE A 153 -7.29 2.15 -5.48
CA PHE A 153 -6.51 3.18 -6.12
C PHE A 153 -5.82 2.60 -7.35
N SER A 154 -5.85 3.34 -8.44
CA SER A 154 -5.25 2.90 -9.70
C SER A 154 -4.65 4.11 -10.39
N VAL A 155 -3.38 4.02 -10.79
CA VAL A 155 -2.68 5.13 -11.45
C VAL A 155 -1.83 4.61 -12.60
N ASP A 156 -1.85 5.35 -13.71
CA ASP A 156 -0.97 5.03 -14.84
C ASP A 156 0.47 5.44 -14.50
N VAL A 157 1.39 4.54 -14.80
CA VAL A 157 2.81 4.71 -14.50
C VAL A 157 3.64 4.49 -15.76
N SER A 158 4.83 5.12 -15.80
CA SER A 158 5.75 4.95 -16.92
C SER A 158 7.20 5.09 -16.46
N GLY A 159 8.11 4.51 -17.26
CA GLY A 159 9.53 4.52 -16.94
C GLY A 159 9.98 3.34 -16.09
N PRO A 160 11.27 3.32 -15.72
CA PRO A 160 11.85 2.14 -15.08
C PRO A 160 11.47 1.95 -13.62
N ALA A 161 10.92 2.96 -12.95
CA ALA A 161 10.52 2.85 -11.55
C ALA A 161 9.54 3.96 -11.20
N GLY A 162 8.77 3.75 -10.15
CA GLY A 162 7.89 4.77 -9.61
C GLY A 162 7.25 4.31 -8.32
N ALA A 163 6.63 5.25 -7.64
CA ALA A 163 6.01 4.98 -6.36
C ALA A 163 4.71 5.78 -6.22
N VAL A 164 3.82 5.25 -5.41
CA VAL A 164 2.60 5.94 -5.01
C VAL A 164 2.41 5.75 -3.52
N ALA A 165 2.05 6.82 -2.84
CA ALA A 165 1.80 6.77 -1.42
C ALA A 165 0.36 7.19 -1.12
N VAL A 166 -0.23 6.51 -0.18
CA VAL A 166 -1.52 6.90 0.38
C VAL A 166 -1.30 7.19 1.86
N SER A 167 -1.88 8.27 2.34
CA SER A 167 -1.77 8.66 3.74
C SER A 167 -3.15 8.91 4.31
N ASN A 168 -3.47 8.15 5.35
CA ASN A 168 -4.68 8.36 6.13
C ASN A 168 -5.96 8.26 5.28
N ALA A 169 -5.98 7.35 4.31
CA ALA A 169 -7.20 7.10 3.55
C ALA A 169 -8.24 6.44 4.45
N HIS A 170 -9.48 6.85 4.33
CA HIS A 170 -10.58 6.42 5.18
C HIS A 170 -11.36 5.30 4.51
N GLY A 171 -11.56 4.21 5.22
CA GLY A 171 -12.34 3.08 4.71
C GLY A 171 -13.40 2.62 5.69
N THR A 172 -14.51 2.14 5.17
CA THR A 172 -15.57 1.52 5.95
C THR A 172 -16.13 0.29 5.25
N VAL A 173 -16.54 -0.69 6.04
CA VAL A 173 -17.37 -1.81 5.58
C VAL A 173 -18.59 -1.87 6.48
N THR A 174 -19.78 -1.87 5.90
CA THR A 174 -21.04 -1.93 6.63
C THR A 174 -21.82 -3.20 6.27
N GLY A 175 -22.51 -3.78 7.23
CA GLY A 175 -23.35 -4.96 7.02
C GLY A 175 -22.66 -6.28 7.33
N ALA A 176 -21.41 -6.25 7.79
CA ALA A 176 -20.65 -7.46 8.09
C ALA A 176 -20.86 -7.89 9.54
N ALA A 177 -21.38 -9.09 9.74
CA ALA A 177 -21.45 -9.69 11.06
C ALA A 177 -20.24 -10.61 11.28
N GLY A 178 -19.66 -10.54 12.47
CA GLY A 178 -18.55 -11.43 12.84
C GLY A 178 -17.15 -10.94 12.44
N GLY A 179 -17.04 -9.70 12.03
CA GLY A 179 -15.74 -9.09 11.77
C GLY A 179 -15.32 -9.06 10.31
N VAL A 180 -14.28 -8.31 10.05
CA VAL A 180 -13.75 -8.11 8.69
C VAL A 180 -12.22 -8.24 8.74
N LEU A 181 -11.67 -9.01 7.81
CA LEU A 181 -10.24 -9.06 7.57
C LEU A 181 -9.92 -8.31 6.28
N LEU A 182 -8.89 -7.49 6.32
CA LEU A 182 -8.38 -6.81 5.14
C LEU A 182 -6.97 -7.31 4.83
N ARG A 183 -6.77 -7.80 3.63
CA ARG A 183 -5.43 -8.16 3.15
C ARG A 183 -5.04 -7.14 2.08
N PRO A 184 -4.10 -6.23 2.36
CA PRO A 184 -3.70 -5.26 1.36
C PRO A 184 -2.94 -5.91 0.21
N PHE A 185 -3.04 -5.32 -0.97
CA PHE A 185 -2.24 -5.76 -2.11
C PHE A 185 -1.74 -4.56 -2.91
N ALA A 186 -0.65 -4.79 -3.63
CA ALA A 186 -0.18 -3.91 -4.69
C ALA A 186 -0.05 -4.72 -5.97
N ARG A 187 -0.47 -4.15 -7.08
CA ARG A 187 -0.47 -4.82 -8.39
C ARG A 187 0.10 -3.89 -9.45
N LEU A 188 1.00 -4.42 -10.25
CA LEU A 188 1.51 -3.73 -11.43
C LEU A 188 1.02 -4.46 -12.67
N ILE A 189 0.33 -3.74 -13.55
CA ILE A 189 -0.20 -4.29 -14.81
C ILE A 189 0.51 -3.57 -15.94
N ALA A 190 1.33 -4.31 -16.71
CA ALA A 190 2.00 -3.74 -17.86
C ALA A 190 1.02 -3.57 -19.03
N LYS A 191 1.24 -2.58 -19.88
CA LYS A 191 0.42 -2.42 -21.10
C LYS A 191 0.52 -3.60 -22.05
N THR A 192 1.51 -4.47 -21.87
CA THR A 192 1.63 -5.73 -22.61
C THR A 192 0.63 -6.80 -22.14
N GLY A 193 -0.01 -6.58 -20.99
CA GLY A 193 -0.95 -7.53 -20.41
C GLY A 193 -0.40 -8.37 -19.27
N ASP A 194 0.92 -8.32 -19.07
CA ASP A 194 1.54 -9.03 -17.95
C ASP A 194 1.19 -8.33 -16.63
N SER A 195 0.99 -9.12 -15.58
CA SER A 195 0.60 -8.55 -14.28
C SER A 195 1.30 -9.27 -13.14
N VAL A 196 1.79 -8.50 -12.18
CA VAL A 196 2.38 -9.05 -10.94
C VAL A 196 1.69 -8.40 -9.75
N THR A 197 1.30 -9.23 -8.78
CA THR A 197 0.58 -8.77 -7.58
C THR A 197 1.27 -9.32 -6.35
N THR A 198 1.53 -8.45 -5.37
CA THR A 198 2.02 -8.88 -4.06
C THR A 198 0.94 -8.61 -3.01
N TYR A 199 0.83 -9.51 -2.03
CA TYR A 199 -0.18 -9.45 -0.98
C TYR A 199 0.50 -9.33 0.38
N GLY A 200 0.00 -8.44 1.20
CA GLY A 200 0.46 -8.28 2.58
C GLY A 200 -0.26 -9.22 3.54
N GLU A 201 0.10 -9.09 4.81
CA GLU A 201 -0.54 -9.87 5.86
C GLU A 201 -1.97 -9.37 6.11
N PRO A 202 -2.89 -10.25 6.49
CA PRO A 202 -4.26 -9.82 6.81
C PRO A 202 -4.32 -9.05 8.12
N TRP A 203 -5.09 -8.00 8.13
CA TRP A 203 -5.35 -7.15 9.29
C TRP A 203 -6.79 -7.34 9.75
N ASN A 204 -6.99 -7.52 11.04
CA ASN A 204 -8.32 -7.68 11.64
C ASN A 204 -8.88 -6.32 12.01
N MET A 205 -10.05 -5.99 11.46
CA MET A 205 -10.71 -4.70 11.68
C MET A 205 -11.81 -4.79 12.76
N ASN A 206 -11.66 -5.64 13.76
CA ASN A 206 -12.62 -5.76 14.87
C ASN A 206 -12.33 -4.81 16.01
#